data_b7eb193a743647ad9ac504273a598f35
#
_entry.id   b7eb193a743647ad9ac504273a598f35
#
_cell.length_a   1.000
_cell.length_b   1.000
_cell.length_c   1.000
_cell.angle_alpha   90.00
_cell.angle_beta   90.00
_cell.angle_gamma   90.00
#
_symmetry.space_group_name_H-M   'P 1'
#
loop_
_entity.id
_entity.type
_entity.pdbx_description
1 polymer ?
#
loop_
_entity_poly.entity_id
_entity_poly.type
_entity_poly.pdbx_seq_one_letter_code
_entity_poly.pdbx_strand_id
1 'polypeptide(L)'
;MEQEDRTIFHVDVNSAFLSWSALKRLEEDPGSVDLRTIPSAVGGDVKTRHGVITAKSIPAKKYGVQTGEPVVKALQKCPHLVLVPSDFETYRKYSHALMDILAKYTPLLQQMSIDEAFLDLTDRIRPEDREGALVLARQIRDTVREQLGFTVNVGISSNKLLAKMASDFQKPDRTHTLYPEEVPAKMWPLPIGDLYGCGKQTAQKLRLVGINTIGDAASADLVLLQTVLGERTGLHIHNSANGISRSKVTPEREQAKSVSNERTLSIDIDRDNYQTDALPLIHMLSEKVAGRLQKAGLAGQTVTFQVKSADFDRYSRQTTLSNMTDRAEEIEATALYLADQLLNGPDGLFEKGISIRLIGVGVSRLTEKQMQQMDLFAWAEQNEQEEKKRQAAKARQAKLNAMMDQINGRFGGGTVKKGE
;
A
#
# COMPACT_ATOMS: atom_id res chain seq x y z
N MET A 1 24.52 25.16 -4.48
CA MET A 1 23.25 25.49 -3.81
C MET A 1 23.30 24.77 -2.47
N GLU A 2 23.42 25.55 -1.41
CA GLU A 2 23.46 25.05 -0.04
C GLU A 2 22.16 24.30 0.27
N GLN A 3 22.30 23.20 0.99
CA GLN A 3 21.16 22.46 1.53
C GLN A 3 20.58 23.34 2.63
N GLU A 4 19.32 23.77 2.50
CA GLU A 4 18.63 24.54 3.54
C GLU A 4 18.71 23.75 4.85
N ASP A 5 19.25 24.34 5.90
CA ASP A 5 19.27 23.74 7.22
C ASP A 5 17.84 23.64 7.75
N ARG A 6 17.43 22.42 8.05
CA ARG A 6 16.07 22.10 8.54
C ARG A 6 16.15 21.22 9.78
N THR A 7 15.07 21.20 10.52
CA THR A 7 14.86 20.27 11.63
C THR A 7 13.80 19.25 11.23
N ILE A 8 14.25 18.09 10.73
CA ILE A 8 13.38 17.02 10.24
C ILE A 8 13.39 15.87 11.23
N PHE A 9 12.19 15.46 11.68
CA PHE A 9 12.01 14.25 12.46
C PHE A 9 11.41 13.15 11.59
N HIS A 10 11.85 11.91 11.83
CA HIS A 10 11.19 10.70 11.38
C HIS A 10 10.71 9.91 12.59
N VAL A 11 9.41 9.65 12.69
CA VAL A 11 8.76 8.90 13.77
C VAL A 11 8.31 7.56 13.22
N ASP A 12 8.67 6.46 13.91
CA ASP A 12 8.44 5.08 13.47
C ASP A 12 7.97 4.23 14.65
N VAL A 13 6.83 3.54 14.52
CA VAL A 13 6.25 2.72 15.59
C VAL A 13 7.01 1.41 15.77
N ASN A 14 7.36 1.10 17.00
CA ASN A 14 8.06 -0.13 17.31
C ASN A 14 7.15 -1.36 17.19
N SER A 15 7.43 -2.23 16.21
CA SER A 15 6.64 -3.45 15.92
C SER A 15 5.14 -3.18 15.83
N ALA A 16 4.74 -2.21 15.03
CA ALA A 16 3.41 -1.60 14.99
C ALA A 16 2.25 -2.60 15.11
N PHE A 17 2.10 -3.51 14.15
CA PHE A 17 0.97 -4.44 14.13
C PHE A 17 0.92 -5.34 15.37
N LEU A 18 2.08 -5.78 15.88
CA LEU A 18 2.10 -6.58 17.08
C LEU A 18 1.76 -5.75 18.32
N SER A 19 2.33 -4.54 18.45
CA SER A 19 2.05 -3.63 19.57
C SER A 19 0.57 -3.27 19.64
N TRP A 20 -0.05 -2.98 18.51
CA TRP A 20 -1.47 -2.66 18.42
C TRP A 20 -2.37 -3.88 18.69
N SER A 21 -1.99 -5.09 18.21
CA SER A 21 -2.69 -6.33 18.57
C SER A 21 -2.60 -6.65 20.05
N ALA A 22 -1.43 -6.36 20.66
CA ALA A 22 -1.24 -6.56 22.09
C ALA A 22 -2.12 -5.63 22.93
N LEU A 23 -2.20 -4.36 22.54
CA LEU A 23 -3.05 -3.37 23.24
C LEU A 23 -4.54 -3.75 23.13
N LYS A 24 -5.02 -4.07 21.94
CA LYS A 24 -6.41 -4.54 21.77
C LYS A 24 -6.72 -5.72 22.66
N ARG A 25 -5.83 -6.73 22.69
CA ARG A 25 -6.02 -7.91 23.53
C ARG A 25 -6.10 -7.56 25.01
N LEU A 26 -5.25 -6.63 25.49
CA LEU A 26 -5.27 -6.16 26.88
C LEU A 26 -6.49 -5.28 27.21
N GLU A 27 -7.03 -4.53 26.22
CA GLU A 27 -8.29 -3.81 26.35
C GLU A 27 -9.48 -4.78 26.49
N GLU A 28 -9.49 -5.86 25.69
CA GLU A 28 -10.56 -6.89 25.72
C GLU A 28 -10.47 -7.81 26.94
N ASP A 29 -9.26 -8.18 27.35
CA ASP A 29 -8.97 -9.01 28.51
C ASP A 29 -7.72 -8.52 29.28
N PRO A 30 -7.92 -7.67 30.31
CA PRO A 30 -6.81 -7.12 31.11
C PRO A 30 -5.95 -8.18 31.82
N GLY A 31 -6.46 -9.40 32.00
CA GLY A 31 -5.72 -10.53 32.58
C GLY A 31 -4.85 -11.31 31.59
N SER A 32 -4.96 -11.01 30.30
CA SER A 32 -4.19 -11.70 29.26
C SER A 32 -2.71 -11.34 29.28
N VAL A 33 -1.87 -12.25 28.80
CA VAL A 33 -0.43 -12.00 28.67
C VAL A 33 -0.17 -11.00 27.55
N ASP A 34 0.62 -9.97 27.85
CA ASP A 34 1.04 -8.99 26.85
C ASP A 34 1.92 -9.65 25.76
N LEU A 35 1.44 -9.65 24.55
CA LEU A 35 2.12 -10.25 23.39
C LEU A 35 3.53 -9.67 23.15
N ARG A 36 3.78 -8.45 23.60
CA ARG A 36 5.09 -7.78 23.43
C ARG A 36 6.18 -8.39 24.33
N THR A 37 5.80 -9.07 25.42
CA THR A 37 6.70 -9.64 26.43
C THR A 37 7.07 -11.10 26.19
N ILE A 38 6.36 -11.78 25.30
CA ILE A 38 6.54 -13.19 24.96
C ILE A 38 6.91 -13.38 23.49
N PRO A 39 7.47 -14.54 23.08
CA PRO A 39 7.62 -14.88 21.69
C PRO A 39 6.25 -14.93 20.98
N SER A 40 5.97 -13.90 20.19
CA SER A 40 4.69 -13.74 19.50
C SER A 40 4.87 -13.08 18.14
N ALA A 41 3.93 -13.27 17.25
CA ALA A 41 3.92 -12.64 15.94
C ALA A 41 2.49 -12.46 15.39
N VAL A 42 2.31 -11.46 14.57
CA VAL A 42 1.14 -11.32 13.71
C VAL A 42 1.40 -12.10 12.42
N GLY A 43 0.50 -13.01 12.07
CA GLY A 43 0.67 -13.83 10.88
C GLY A 43 -0.66 -14.30 10.32
N GLY A 44 -0.68 -14.60 9.02
CA GLY A 44 -1.84 -15.16 8.36
C GLY A 44 -2.04 -16.66 8.68
N ASP A 45 -3.23 -17.17 8.35
CA ASP A 45 -3.57 -18.58 8.53
C ASP A 45 -2.80 -19.47 7.53
N VAL A 46 -2.08 -20.44 8.05
CA VAL A 46 -1.34 -21.43 7.25
C VAL A 46 -2.27 -22.25 6.35
N LYS A 47 -3.50 -22.55 6.83
CA LYS A 47 -4.48 -23.36 6.09
C LYS A 47 -5.00 -22.65 4.83
N THR A 48 -5.00 -21.31 4.83
CA THR A 48 -5.49 -20.51 3.71
C THR A 48 -4.38 -20.02 2.77
N ARG A 49 -3.16 -20.57 2.86
CA ARG A 49 -1.96 -20.15 2.10
C ARG A 49 -1.50 -18.70 2.35
N HIS A 50 -2.04 -18.00 3.37
CA HIS A 50 -1.68 -16.63 3.75
C HIS A 50 -0.71 -16.60 4.93
N GLY A 51 -0.07 -17.70 5.24
CA GLY A 51 0.79 -17.87 6.41
C GLY A 51 2.13 -17.15 6.30
N VAL A 52 2.13 -15.81 6.30
CA VAL A 52 3.33 -14.95 6.34
C VAL A 52 3.34 -14.12 7.62
N ILE A 53 4.52 -14.01 8.26
CA ILE A 53 4.72 -13.13 9.42
C ILE A 53 4.73 -11.68 8.96
N THR A 54 3.81 -10.87 9.48
CA THR A 54 3.73 -9.43 9.17
C THR A 54 4.39 -8.57 10.24
N ALA A 55 4.37 -8.98 11.50
CA ALA A 55 5.10 -8.34 12.60
C ALA A 55 5.46 -9.37 13.66
N LYS A 56 6.46 -9.05 14.49
CA LYS A 56 6.95 -9.94 15.55
C LYS A 56 7.38 -9.18 16.79
N SER A 57 7.34 -9.86 17.93
CA SER A 57 7.86 -9.35 19.19
C SER A 57 9.39 -9.36 19.23
N ILE A 58 9.98 -8.56 20.11
CA ILE A 58 11.43 -8.60 20.40
C ILE A 58 11.85 -9.98 20.92
N PRO A 59 11.11 -10.64 21.82
CA PRO A 59 11.39 -12.04 22.19
C PRO A 59 11.41 -12.98 20.98
N ALA A 60 10.44 -12.90 20.06
CA ALA A 60 10.44 -13.74 18.86
C ALA A 60 11.65 -13.46 17.92
N LYS A 61 12.10 -12.20 17.84
CA LYS A 61 13.30 -11.83 17.07
C LYS A 61 14.55 -12.56 17.57
N LYS A 62 14.66 -12.84 18.88
CA LYS A 62 15.81 -13.59 19.47
C LYS A 62 15.89 -15.04 18.96
N TYR A 63 14.77 -15.64 18.56
CA TYR A 63 14.74 -16.96 17.90
C TYR A 63 15.00 -16.89 16.39
N GLY A 64 15.31 -15.71 15.83
CA GLY A 64 15.57 -15.54 14.41
C GLY A 64 14.32 -15.48 13.55
N VAL A 65 13.12 -15.27 14.16
CA VAL A 65 11.87 -15.04 13.41
C VAL A 65 11.99 -13.74 12.62
N GLN A 66 11.59 -13.76 11.33
CA GLN A 66 11.71 -12.61 10.44
C GLN A 66 10.35 -12.18 9.88
N THR A 67 10.16 -10.87 9.72
CA THR A 67 9.01 -10.33 8.97
C THR A 67 9.13 -10.70 7.50
N GLY A 68 8.02 -11.11 6.89
CA GLY A 68 7.99 -11.58 5.50
C GLY A 68 8.28 -13.07 5.31
N GLU A 69 8.69 -13.80 6.37
CA GLU A 69 8.90 -15.25 6.25
C GLU A 69 7.60 -16.05 6.41
N PRO A 70 7.52 -17.26 5.82
CA PRO A 70 6.39 -18.18 6.04
C PRO A 70 6.23 -18.54 7.51
N VAL A 71 4.99 -18.56 8.01
CA VAL A 71 4.66 -18.94 9.40
C VAL A 71 5.24 -20.31 9.76
N VAL A 72 5.21 -21.28 8.83
CA VAL A 72 5.80 -22.61 9.03
C VAL A 72 7.28 -22.53 9.39
N LYS A 73 8.06 -21.69 8.72
CA LYS A 73 9.48 -21.46 9.03
C LYS A 73 9.67 -20.77 10.37
N ALA A 74 8.80 -19.82 10.72
CA ALA A 74 8.84 -19.13 12.00
C ALA A 74 8.59 -20.15 13.16
N LEU A 75 7.61 -21.04 13.00
CA LEU A 75 7.30 -22.09 13.99
C LEU A 75 8.42 -23.13 14.12
N GLN A 76 9.16 -23.44 13.05
CA GLN A 76 10.35 -24.28 13.13
C GLN A 76 11.45 -23.65 13.99
N LYS A 77 11.63 -22.33 13.91
CA LYS A 77 12.61 -21.57 14.72
C LYS A 77 12.14 -21.36 16.15
N CYS A 78 10.85 -21.18 16.35
CA CYS A 78 10.22 -20.91 17.64
C CYS A 78 8.91 -21.74 17.78
N PRO A 79 8.99 -23.02 18.24
CA PRO A 79 7.82 -23.91 18.32
C PRO A 79 6.69 -23.41 19.23
N HIS A 80 7.03 -22.56 20.21
CA HIS A 80 6.08 -21.95 21.15
C HIS A 80 5.66 -20.52 20.76
N LEU A 81 5.86 -20.14 19.50
CA LEU A 81 5.46 -18.83 19.00
C LEU A 81 3.94 -18.65 19.08
N VAL A 82 3.50 -17.63 19.79
CA VAL A 82 2.07 -17.24 19.83
C VAL A 82 1.74 -16.46 18.59
N LEU A 83 0.81 -16.98 17.77
CA LEU A 83 0.35 -16.33 16.55
C LEU A 83 -1.00 -15.63 16.78
N VAL A 84 -1.13 -14.42 16.27
CA VAL A 84 -2.39 -13.67 16.24
C VAL A 84 -2.71 -13.24 14.82
N PRO A 85 -3.99 -13.21 14.43
CA PRO A 85 -4.40 -12.76 13.10
C PRO A 85 -4.17 -11.24 12.93
N SER A 86 -4.08 -10.80 11.66
CA SER A 86 -4.05 -9.38 11.33
C SER A 86 -5.41 -8.72 11.56
N ASP A 87 -5.42 -7.55 12.17
CA ASP A 87 -6.60 -6.71 12.38
C ASP A 87 -6.38 -5.29 11.87
N PHE A 88 -6.64 -5.10 10.57
CA PHE A 88 -6.40 -3.81 9.92
C PHE A 88 -7.33 -2.68 10.37
N GLU A 89 -8.47 -2.98 10.98
CA GLU A 89 -9.36 -1.97 11.57
C GLU A 89 -8.71 -1.35 12.80
N THR A 90 -8.26 -2.17 13.72
CA THR A 90 -7.47 -1.75 14.89
C THR A 90 -6.21 -0.99 14.47
N TYR A 91 -5.49 -1.47 13.45
CA TYR A 91 -4.27 -0.81 13.00
C TYR A 91 -4.53 0.58 12.43
N ARG A 92 -5.61 0.78 11.69
CA ARG A 92 -6.02 2.12 11.23
C ARG A 92 -6.39 3.05 12.38
N LYS A 93 -7.12 2.54 13.39
CA LYS A 93 -7.49 3.31 14.59
C LYS A 93 -6.25 3.88 15.28
N TYR A 94 -5.26 3.03 15.61
CA TYR A 94 -4.03 3.47 16.26
C TYR A 94 -3.14 4.34 15.37
N SER A 95 -3.09 4.06 14.07
CA SER A 95 -2.39 4.90 13.11
C SER A 95 -2.96 6.32 13.07
N HIS A 96 -4.27 6.48 12.99
CA HIS A 96 -4.92 7.79 13.01
C HIS A 96 -4.65 8.52 14.33
N ALA A 97 -4.80 7.84 15.48
CA ALA A 97 -4.51 8.43 16.78
C ALA A 97 -3.05 8.91 16.91
N LEU A 98 -2.09 8.18 16.34
CA LEU A 98 -0.69 8.61 16.26
C LEU A 98 -0.56 9.87 15.41
N MET A 99 -1.13 9.89 14.20
CA MET A 99 -1.04 11.05 13.31
C MET A 99 -1.70 12.29 13.93
N ASP A 100 -2.81 12.13 14.66
CA ASP A 100 -3.46 13.21 15.41
C ASP A 100 -2.58 13.80 16.53
N ILE A 101 -1.80 12.95 17.20
CA ILE A 101 -0.79 13.43 18.17
C ILE A 101 0.30 14.21 17.44
N LEU A 102 0.87 13.64 16.38
CA LEU A 102 1.98 14.24 15.64
C LEU A 102 1.60 15.58 14.99
N ALA A 103 0.38 15.69 14.48
CA ALA A 103 -0.14 16.92 13.87
C ALA A 103 -0.22 18.12 14.85
N LYS A 104 -0.24 17.87 16.16
CA LYS A 104 -0.19 18.95 17.17
C LYS A 104 1.18 19.63 17.25
N TYR A 105 2.22 19.01 16.71
CA TYR A 105 3.58 19.54 16.75
C TYR A 105 3.94 20.37 15.52
N THR A 106 3.38 20.04 14.34
CA THR A 106 3.58 20.79 13.10
C THR A 106 2.47 20.47 12.09
N PRO A 107 2.03 21.45 11.26
CA PRO A 107 1.20 21.19 10.10
C PRO A 107 1.96 20.50 8.96
N LEU A 108 3.31 20.59 8.94
CA LEU A 108 4.16 19.95 7.95
C LEU A 108 4.46 18.50 8.35
N LEU A 109 3.41 17.66 8.30
CA LEU A 109 3.46 16.23 8.61
C LEU A 109 3.20 15.44 7.34
N GLN A 110 4.11 14.55 6.98
CA GLN A 110 3.99 13.62 5.85
C GLN A 110 3.89 12.19 6.35
N GLN A 111 2.71 11.60 6.30
CA GLN A 111 2.52 10.19 6.58
C GLN A 111 3.07 9.34 5.43
N MET A 112 4.06 8.48 5.72
CA MET A 112 4.69 7.60 4.72
C MET A 112 4.02 6.23 4.65
N SER A 113 3.65 5.69 5.80
CA SER A 113 2.96 4.40 5.93
C SER A 113 1.92 4.46 7.05
N ILE A 114 1.40 3.31 7.44
CA ILE A 114 0.45 3.21 8.56
C ILE A 114 1.11 3.49 9.90
N ASP A 115 2.44 3.36 10.00
CA ASP A 115 3.22 3.38 11.25
C ASP A 115 4.38 4.37 11.26
N GLU A 116 4.58 5.13 10.18
CA GLU A 116 5.67 6.09 10.11
C GLU A 116 5.29 7.43 9.45
N ALA A 117 5.92 8.50 9.93
CA ALA A 117 5.73 9.84 9.40
C ALA A 117 6.99 10.69 9.52
N PHE A 118 7.15 11.64 8.59
CA PHE A 118 8.08 12.75 8.70
C PHE A 118 7.38 13.99 9.22
N LEU A 119 8.09 14.74 10.07
CA LEU A 119 7.69 16.06 10.56
C LEU A 119 8.78 17.06 10.18
N ASP A 120 8.40 18.16 9.58
CA ASP A 120 9.27 19.34 9.46
C ASP A 120 8.95 20.27 10.62
N LEU A 121 9.92 20.45 11.50
CA LEU A 121 9.82 21.23 12.73
C LEU A 121 10.69 22.50 12.70
N THR A 122 11.15 22.88 11.50
CA THR A 122 12.07 24.02 11.31
C THR A 122 11.50 25.32 11.88
N ASP A 123 10.19 25.55 11.73
CA ASP A 123 9.52 26.73 12.27
C ASP A 123 9.41 26.72 13.81
N ARG A 124 9.54 25.54 14.42
CA ARG A 124 9.38 25.35 15.88
C ARG A 124 10.72 25.27 16.61
N ILE A 125 11.70 24.66 15.96
CA ILE A 125 13.05 24.45 16.51
C ILE A 125 14.05 24.85 15.45
N ARG A 126 14.89 25.82 15.78
CA ARG A 126 15.98 26.23 14.88
C ARG A 126 16.93 25.06 14.64
N PRO A 127 17.49 24.90 13.45
CA PRO A 127 18.40 23.80 13.11
C PRO A 127 19.62 23.69 14.02
N GLU A 128 20.08 24.79 14.61
CA GLU A 128 21.23 24.84 15.54
C GLU A 128 20.85 24.36 16.95
N ASP A 129 19.56 24.40 17.31
CA ASP A 129 19.06 23.98 18.63
C ASP A 129 18.87 22.46 18.72
N ARG A 130 19.98 21.73 18.70
CA ARG A 130 20.00 20.27 18.77
C ARG A 130 19.49 19.72 20.11
N GLU A 131 19.71 20.46 21.19
CA GLU A 131 19.21 20.05 22.50
C GLU A 131 17.69 20.20 22.59
N GLY A 132 17.13 21.30 22.11
CA GLY A 132 15.68 21.49 21.98
C GLY A 132 15.04 20.42 21.10
N ALA A 133 15.70 19.99 20.00
CA ALA A 133 15.24 18.91 19.17
C ALA A 133 15.17 17.57 19.93
N LEU A 134 16.19 17.22 20.72
CA LEU A 134 16.20 16.02 21.57
C LEU A 134 15.12 16.06 22.65
N VAL A 135 14.91 17.22 23.29
CA VAL A 135 13.86 17.42 24.30
C VAL A 135 12.47 17.20 23.67
N LEU A 136 12.21 17.79 22.51
CA LEU A 136 10.94 17.63 21.82
C LEU A 136 10.71 16.19 21.35
N ALA A 137 11.73 15.51 20.84
CA ALA A 137 11.63 14.11 20.46
C ALA A 137 11.29 13.20 21.64
N ARG A 138 11.88 13.48 22.83
CA ARG A 138 11.52 12.78 24.06
C ARG A 138 10.06 13.04 24.42
N GLN A 139 9.62 14.29 24.37
CA GLN A 139 8.22 14.65 24.64
C GLN A 139 7.24 13.93 23.72
N ILE A 140 7.55 13.84 22.43
CA ILE A 140 6.73 13.08 21.46
C ILE A 140 6.65 11.60 21.87
N ARG A 141 7.79 10.96 22.16
CA ARG A 141 7.84 9.56 22.57
C ARG A 141 7.06 9.30 23.86
N ASP A 142 7.23 10.16 24.87
CA ASP A 142 6.52 10.04 26.14
C ASP A 142 5.01 10.23 25.94
N THR A 143 4.59 11.24 25.17
CA THR A 143 3.18 11.48 24.83
C THR A 143 2.55 10.26 24.14
N VAL A 144 3.23 9.67 23.16
CA VAL A 144 2.72 8.48 22.44
C VAL A 144 2.61 7.30 23.42
N ARG A 145 3.63 7.07 24.25
CA ARG A 145 3.63 5.98 25.22
C ARG A 145 2.53 6.13 26.28
N GLU A 146 2.33 7.34 26.80
CA GLU A 146 1.34 7.60 27.86
C GLU A 146 -0.10 7.59 27.33
N GLN A 147 -0.34 8.19 26.15
CA GLN A 147 -1.70 8.32 25.60
C GLN A 147 -2.13 7.12 24.76
N LEU A 148 -1.21 6.44 24.08
CA LEU A 148 -1.54 5.35 23.16
C LEU A 148 -1.01 3.97 23.59
N GLY A 149 -0.17 3.90 24.64
CA GLY A 149 0.30 2.63 25.21
C GLY A 149 1.34 1.87 24.39
N PHE A 150 1.86 2.44 23.29
CA PHE A 150 2.95 1.86 22.51
C PHE A 150 4.13 2.82 22.38
N THR A 151 5.24 2.35 21.83
CA THR A 151 6.46 3.15 21.72
C THR A 151 6.81 3.47 20.29
N VAL A 152 7.51 4.58 20.08
CA VAL A 152 8.05 5.01 18.80
C VAL A 152 9.55 5.27 18.89
N ASN A 153 10.25 5.10 17.76
CA ASN A 153 11.58 5.66 17.57
C ASN A 153 11.49 7.02 16.88
N VAL A 154 12.38 7.91 17.23
CA VAL A 154 12.52 9.22 16.57
C VAL A 154 13.92 9.39 16.03
N GLY A 155 14.04 9.61 14.74
CA GLY A 155 15.28 10.02 14.08
C GLY A 155 15.25 11.51 13.77
N ILE A 156 16.33 12.21 14.07
CA ILE A 156 16.46 13.66 13.91
C ILE A 156 17.60 13.97 12.94
N SER A 157 17.37 14.86 11.96
CA SER A 157 18.40 15.33 11.06
C SER A 157 17.99 16.62 10.34
N SER A 158 18.85 17.09 9.41
CA SER A 158 18.57 18.19 8.50
C SER A 158 17.81 17.79 7.24
N ASN A 159 17.62 16.51 6.96
CA ASN A 159 16.85 16.01 5.82
C ASN A 159 16.15 14.68 6.10
N LYS A 160 15.20 14.34 5.23
CA LYS A 160 14.36 13.13 5.39
C LYS A 160 15.16 11.82 5.36
N LEU A 161 16.15 11.72 4.49
CA LEU A 161 16.98 10.52 4.36
C LEU A 161 17.71 10.22 5.67
N LEU A 162 18.42 11.19 6.18
CA LEU A 162 19.21 11.03 7.39
C LEU A 162 18.31 10.85 8.63
N ALA A 163 17.18 11.54 8.72
CA ALA A 163 16.21 11.33 9.79
C ALA A 163 15.65 9.88 9.77
N LYS A 164 15.35 9.34 8.57
CA LYS A 164 14.92 7.93 8.42
C LYS A 164 16.03 6.97 8.83
N MET A 165 17.25 7.17 8.38
CA MET A 165 18.40 6.35 8.78
C MET A 165 18.61 6.36 10.30
N ALA A 166 18.52 7.53 10.94
CA ALA A 166 18.67 7.68 12.39
C ALA A 166 17.62 6.88 13.16
N SER A 167 16.35 6.91 12.73
CA SER A 167 15.27 6.18 13.42
C SER A 167 15.45 4.66 13.43
N ASP A 168 16.26 4.12 12.51
CA ASP A 168 16.49 2.70 12.35
C ASP A 168 17.73 2.17 13.11
N PHE A 169 18.59 3.02 13.71
CA PHE A 169 19.83 2.60 14.36
C PHE A 169 19.61 1.62 15.50
N GLN A 170 18.95 2.01 16.53
CA GLN A 170 18.64 1.15 17.68
C GLN A 170 17.20 1.30 18.09
N LYS A 171 16.47 0.19 18.13
CA LYS A 171 15.07 0.09 18.57
C LYS A 171 14.99 -0.85 19.78
N PRO A 172 14.00 -0.75 20.66
CA PRO A 172 12.86 0.17 20.63
C PRO A 172 13.03 1.43 21.48
N ASP A 173 12.09 2.36 21.34
CA ASP A 173 11.87 3.52 22.21
C ASP A 173 13.12 4.40 22.39
N ARG A 174 13.71 4.81 21.26
CA ARG A 174 14.94 5.61 21.22
C ARG A 174 14.78 6.86 20.36
N THR A 175 15.61 7.85 20.68
CA THR A 175 15.87 9.00 19.83
C THR A 175 17.31 8.95 19.35
N HIS A 176 17.53 9.14 18.06
CA HIS A 176 18.85 9.20 17.46
C HIS A 176 18.99 10.41 16.55
N THR A 177 20.18 10.95 16.48
CA THR A 177 20.57 11.97 15.51
C THR A 177 21.46 11.38 14.44
N LEU A 178 21.36 11.95 13.23
CA LEU A 178 22.30 11.70 12.15
C LEU A 178 22.41 12.97 11.30
N TYR A 179 23.20 13.93 11.78
CA TYR A 179 23.50 15.13 11.03
C TYR A 179 24.56 14.88 9.94
N PRO A 180 24.71 15.74 8.92
CA PRO A 180 25.66 15.52 7.83
C PRO A 180 27.08 15.24 8.29
N GLU A 181 27.57 15.92 9.30
CA GLU A 181 28.90 15.71 9.89
C GLU A 181 29.03 14.38 10.65
N GLU A 182 27.93 13.77 11.06
CA GLU A 182 27.91 12.47 11.75
C GLU A 182 27.88 11.27 10.77
N VAL A 183 27.62 11.53 9.47
CA VAL A 183 27.48 10.49 8.43
C VAL A 183 28.70 9.57 8.37
N PRO A 184 29.95 10.08 8.32
CA PRO A 184 31.12 9.21 8.26
C PRO A 184 31.26 8.30 9.47
N ALA A 185 30.92 8.79 10.66
CA ALA A 185 31.09 8.02 11.91
C ALA A 185 29.94 7.05 12.17
N LYS A 186 28.68 7.43 11.87
CA LYS A 186 27.49 6.66 12.25
C LYS A 186 26.89 5.85 11.10
N MET A 187 26.97 6.32 9.86
CA MET A 187 26.28 5.70 8.72
C MET A 187 27.22 4.90 7.81
N TRP A 188 28.42 5.42 7.51
CA TRP A 188 29.33 4.74 6.60
C TRP A 188 29.79 3.33 7.03
N PRO A 189 29.95 3.02 8.35
CA PRO A 189 30.31 1.66 8.78
C PRO A 189 29.20 0.62 8.56
N LEU A 190 27.96 1.05 8.32
CA LEU A 190 26.83 0.15 8.18
C LEU A 190 26.91 -0.63 6.85
N PRO A 191 26.36 -1.87 6.82
CA PRO A 191 26.23 -2.64 5.58
C PRO A 191 25.47 -1.87 4.52
N ILE A 192 25.86 -1.99 3.25
CA ILE A 192 25.20 -1.28 2.13
C ILE A 192 23.70 -1.58 2.02
N GLY A 193 23.27 -2.77 2.45
CA GLY A 193 21.85 -3.14 2.47
C GLY A 193 21.01 -2.41 3.50
N ASP A 194 21.61 -1.69 4.45
CA ASP A 194 20.94 -0.90 5.46
C ASP A 194 20.69 0.54 4.98
N LEU A 195 21.26 0.94 3.85
CA LEU A 195 21.00 2.24 3.25
C LEU A 195 19.55 2.32 2.77
N TYR A 196 18.80 3.32 3.24
CA TYR A 196 17.43 3.54 2.80
C TYR A 196 17.35 3.71 1.26
N GLY A 197 16.49 2.91 0.64
CA GLY A 197 16.38 2.85 -0.83
C GLY A 197 17.29 1.81 -1.50
N CYS A 198 18.23 1.19 -0.76
CA CYS A 198 19.05 0.10 -1.27
C CYS A 198 18.42 -1.28 -0.96
N GLY A 199 17.56 -1.78 -1.86
CA GLY A 199 16.93 -3.09 -1.70
C GLY A 199 17.91 -4.26 -1.85
N LYS A 200 17.47 -5.47 -1.48
CA LYS A 200 18.31 -6.70 -1.49
C LYS A 200 19.04 -6.93 -2.81
N GLN A 201 18.36 -6.75 -3.94
CA GLN A 201 18.98 -6.94 -5.27
C GLN A 201 20.05 -5.90 -5.57
N THR A 202 19.79 -4.63 -5.21
CA THR A 202 20.77 -3.55 -5.36
C THR A 202 21.99 -3.81 -4.48
N ALA A 203 21.79 -4.15 -3.22
CA ALA A 203 22.87 -4.50 -2.31
C ALA A 203 23.68 -5.70 -2.79
N GLN A 204 23.05 -6.71 -3.37
CA GLN A 204 23.74 -7.87 -3.94
C GLN A 204 24.62 -7.49 -5.14
N LYS A 205 24.11 -6.67 -6.08
CA LYS A 205 24.89 -6.19 -7.22
C LYS A 205 26.12 -5.38 -6.77
N LEU A 206 25.95 -4.51 -5.77
CA LEU A 206 27.04 -3.70 -5.21
C LEU A 206 28.11 -4.56 -4.55
N ARG A 207 27.74 -5.58 -3.79
CA ARG A 207 28.69 -6.52 -3.16
C ARG A 207 29.51 -7.29 -4.20
N LEU A 208 28.95 -7.63 -5.35
CA LEU A 208 29.68 -8.30 -6.44
C LEU A 208 30.82 -7.44 -7.01
N VAL A 209 30.77 -6.12 -6.85
CA VAL A 209 31.82 -5.18 -7.25
C VAL A 209 32.62 -4.64 -6.07
N GLY A 210 32.56 -5.30 -4.91
CA GLY A 210 33.36 -5.00 -3.73
C GLY A 210 32.81 -3.90 -2.82
N ILE A 211 31.59 -3.36 -3.10
CA ILE A 211 30.94 -2.33 -2.28
C ILE A 211 30.10 -3.03 -1.21
N ASN A 212 30.59 -3.09 0.02
CA ASN A 212 29.98 -3.82 1.13
C ASN A 212 29.32 -2.90 2.16
N THR A 213 29.86 -1.71 2.34
CA THR A 213 29.39 -0.70 3.31
C THR A 213 28.80 0.51 2.60
N ILE A 214 28.08 1.33 3.38
CA ILE A 214 27.60 2.62 2.88
C ILE A 214 28.77 3.55 2.55
N GLY A 215 29.86 3.50 3.35
CA GLY A 215 31.08 4.27 3.11
C GLY A 215 31.79 3.88 1.79
N ASP A 216 31.80 2.58 1.45
CA ASP A 216 32.32 2.15 0.15
C ASP A 216 31.54 2.79 -1.00
N ALA A 217 30.20 2.82 -0.88
CA ALA A 217 29.34 3.44 -1.90
C ALA A 217 29.50 4.97 -1.95
N ALA A 218 29.72 5.61 -0.80
CA ALA A 218 29.95 7.06 -0.72
C ALA A 218 31.26 7.47 -1.41
N SER A 219 32.28 6.62 -1.31
CA SER A 219 33.63 6.85 -1.87
C SER A 219 33.81 6.31 -3.31
N ALA A 220 32.85 5.50 -3.79
CA ALA A 220 32.91 4.90 -5.11
C ALA A 220 32.78 5.93 -6.23
N ASP A 221 33.43 5.66 -7.35
CA ASP A 221 33.23 6.45 -8.57
C ASP A 221 31.75 6.37 -9.00
N LEU A 222 31.18 7.53 -9.29
CA LEU A 222 29.77 7.62 -9.74
C LEU A 222 29.54 6.82 -11.04
N VAL A 223 30.53 6.83 -11.97
CA VAL A 223 30.43 6.09 -13.23
C VAL A 223 30.35 4.59 -12.98
N LEU A 224 31.10 4.07 -12.00
CA LEU A 224 31.01 2.66 -11.59
C LEU A 224 29.62 2.32 -11.09
N LEU A 225 29.07 3.14 -10.17
CA LEU A 225 27.72 2.93 -9.64
C LEU A 225 26.64 2.99 -10.73
N GLN A 226 26.76 3.92 -11.66
CA GLN A 226 25.84 4.05 -12.79
C GLN A 226 25.95 2.87 -13.76
N THR A 227 27.15 2.35 -13.99
CA THR A 227 27.35 1.17 -14.84
C THR A 227 26.70 -0.08 -14.24
N VAL A 228 26.82 -0.28 -12.92
CA VAL A 228 26.30 -1.47 -12.22
C VAL A 228 24.78 -1.41 -12.01
N LEU A 229 24.23 -0.22 -11.71
CA LEU A 229 22.85 -0.05 -11.25
C LEU A 229 21.94 0.66 -12.26
N GLY A 230 22.50 1.23 -13.31
CA GLY A 230 21.85 2.19 -14.20
C GLY A 230 21.95 3.63 -13.68
N GLU A 231 21.84 4.59 -14.59
CA GLU A 231 22.12 6.00 -14.37
C GLU A 231 21.41 6.59 -13.15
N ARG A 232 20.07 6.42 -13.07
CA ARG A 232 19.25 6.98 -11.97
C ARG A 232 19.55 6.33 -10.63
N THR A 233 19.61 5.00 -10.60
CA THR A 233 19.83 4.27 -9.34
C THR A 233 21.25 4.48 -8.83
N GLY A 234 22.27 4.49 -9.71
CA GLY A 234 23.65 4.76 -9.34
C GLY A 234 23.80 6.15 -8.71
N LEU A 235 23.24 7.19 -9.33
CA LEU A 235 23.24 8.55 -8.78
C LEU A 235 22.49 8.62 -7.45
N HIS A 236 21.34 7.95 -7.33
CA HIS A 236 20.58 7.91 -6.08
C HIS A 236 21.38 7.29 -4.94
N ILE A 237 22.00 6.13 -5.16
CA ILE A 237 22.82 5.44 -4.15
C ILE A 237 24.02 6.30 -3.75
N HIS A 238 24.75 6.87 -4.72
CA HIS A 238 25.88 7.75 -4.43
C HIS A 238 25.49 8.94 -3.55
N ASN A 239 24.42 9.67 -3.92
CA ASN A 239 23.95 10.80 -3.15
C ASN A 239 23.47 10.38 -1.76
N SER A 240 22.70 9.29 -1.68
CA SER A 240 22.18 8.77 -0.41
C SER A 240 23.30 8.32 0.54
N ALA A 241 24.33 7.65 0.03
CA ALA A 241 25.49 7.24 0.81
C ALA A 241 26.30 8.44 1.37
N ASN A 242 26.28 9.57 0.67
CA ASN A 242 26.82 10.85 1.11
C ASN A 242 25.86 11.69 1.96
N GLY A 243 24.69 11.16 2.35
CA GLY A 243 23.70 11.85 3.17
C GLY A 243 22.95 12.97 2.46
N ILE A 244 23.02 13.02 1.13
CA ILE A 244 22.42 14.08 0.32
C ILE A 244 21.00 13.73 -0.06
N SER A 245 20.03 14.54 0.39
CA SER A 245 18.62 14.43 0.01
C SER A 245 17.96 15.79 -0.07
N ARG A 246 17.25 16.05 -1.17
CA ARG A 246 16.51 17.30 -1.41
C ARG A 246 15.01 17.16 -1.24
N SER A 247 14.55 15.98 -0.83
CA SER A 247 13.12 15.71 -0.63
C SER A 247 12.56 16.56 0.50
N LYS A 248 11.48 17.29 0.24
CA LYS A 248 10.77 18.10 1.25
C LYS A 248 9.73 17.23 1.95
N VAL A 249 9.35 17.62 3.16
CA VAL A 249 8.16 17.10 3.83
C VAL A 249 6.94 17.73 3.19
N THR A 250 6.08 16.91 2.58
CA THR A 250 4.87 17.34 1.88
C THR A 250 3.65 16.71 2.56
N PRO A 251 2.80 17.51 3.22
CA PRO A 251 1.59 17.00 3.87
C PRO A 251 0.59 16.38 2.88
N GLU A 252 0.58 16.89 1.65
CA GLU A 252 -0.33 16.44 0.62
C GLU A 252 0.04 15.02 0.15
N ARG A 253 -0.96 14.18 0.09
CA ARG A 253 -0.81 12.83 -0.42
C ARG A 253 -0.75 12.88 -1.94
N GLU A 254 0.33 12.34 -2.53
CA GLU A 254 0.37 12.19 -3.99
C GLU A 254 -0.85 11.40 -4.48
N GLN A 255 -1.43 11.86 -5.59
CA GLN A 255 -2.52 11.17 -6.23
C GLN A 255 -2.09 9.75 -6.66
N ALA A 256 -2.94 8.77 -6.41
CA ALA A 256 -2.67 7.39 -6.81
C ALA A 256 -2.47 7.30 -8.33
N LYS A 257 -1.41 6.64 -8.77
CA LYS A 257 -1.12 6.39 -10.19
C LYS A 257 -1.87 5.16 -10.74
N SER A 258 -2.27 4.26 -9.85
CA SER A 258 -3.05 3.06 -10.17
C SER A 258 -3.85 2.59 -8.97
N VAL A 259 -4.94 1.89 -9.22
CA VAL A 259 -5.74 1.15 -8.24
C VAL A 259 -5.79 -0.30 -8.69
N SER A 260 -5.36 -1.22 -7.84
CA SER A 260 -5.42 -2.65 -8.12
C SER A 260 -5.84 -3.44 -6.90
N ASN A 261 -6.38 -4.62 -7.14
CA ASN A 261 -6.67 -5.60 -6.12
C ASN A 261 -6.25 -7.00 -6.63
N GLU A 262 -5.61 -7.77 -5.77
CA GLU A 262 -5.20 -9.14 -6.08
C GLU A 262 -5.63 -10.08 -4.94
N ARG A 263 -5.87 -11.35 -5.28
CA ARG A 263 -6.21 -12.37 -4.30
C ARG A 263 -5.45 -13.67 -4.57
N THR A 264 -4.79 -14.17 -3.53
CA THR A 264 -4.24 -15.52 -3.52
C THR A 264 -5.37 -16.52 -3.31
N LEU A 265 -5.33 -17.61 -4.04
CA LEU A 265 -6.35 -18.64 -4.07
C LEU A 265 -6.03 -19.74 -3.06
N SER A 266 -7.05 -20.36 -2.50
CA SER A 266 -6.92 -21.54 -1.63
C SER A 266 -6.51 -22.79 -2.42
N ILE A 267 -7.00 -22.91 -3.65
CA ILE A 267 -6.69 -23.97 -4.61
C ILE A 267 -6.17 -23.30 -5.88
N ASP A 268 -5.17 -23.89 -6.53
CA ASP A 268 -4.65 -23.35 -7.77
C ASP A 268 -5.67 -23.53 -8.90
N ILE A 269 -5.77 -22.54 -9.78
CA ILE A 269 -6.65 -22.56 -10.94
C ILE A 269 -5.88 -23.11 -12.13
N ASP A 270 -6.52 -24.04 -12.82
CA ASP A 270 -6.15 -24.59 -14.11
C ASP A 270 -7.31 -24.43 -15.11
N ARG A 271 -7.24 -25.15 -16.24
CA ARG A 271 -8.29 -25.13 -17.27
C ARG A 271 -9.62 -25.68 -16.76
N ASP A 272 -9.59 -26.70 -15.90
CA ASP A 272 -10.79 -27.43 -15.50
C ASP A 272 -11.67 -26.62 -14.55
N ASN A 273 -11.05 -25.86 -13.64
CA ASN A 273 -11.77 -25.05 -12.65
C ASN A 273 -11.80 -23.53 -12.97
N TYR A 274 -11.28 -23.11 -14.14
CA TYR A 274 -11.25 -21.70 -14.53
C TYR A 274 -12.63 -21.04 -14.50
N GLN A 275 -13.64 -21.72 -15.05
CA GLN A 275 -15.01 -21.18 -15.14
C GLN A 275 -15.64 -20.99 -13.76
N THR A 276 -15.43 -21.96 -12.87
CA THR A 276 -16.07 -21.97 -11.55
C THR A 276 -15.38 -21.08 -10.53
N ASP A 277 -14.05 -20.95 -10.60
CA ASP A 277 -13.27 -20.32 -9.56
C ASP A 277 -12.64 -18.99 -10.00
N ALA A 278 -12.21 -18.84 -11.27
CA ALA A 278 -11.60 -17.61 -11.74
C ALA A 278 -12.62 -16.53 -12.10
N LEU A 279 -13.69 -16.85 -12.83
CA LEU A 279 -14.63 -15.84 -13.32
C LEU A 279 -15.33 -15.09 -12.18
N PRO A 280 -15.88 -15.74 -11.14
CA PRO A 280 -16.47 -15.02 -10.00
C PRO A 280 -15.44 -14.16 -9.24
N LEU A 281 -14.18 -14.61 -9.21
CA LEU A 281 -13.11 -13.84 -8.59
C LEU A 281 -12.77 -12.60 -9.39
N ILE A 282 -12.66 -12.68 -10.73
CA ILE A 282 -12.41 -11.53 -11.61
C ILE A 282 -13.54 -10.51 -11.45
N HIS A 283 -14.80 -10.95 -11.43
CA HIS A 283 -15.96 -10.10 -11.15
C HIS A 283 -15.79 -9.34 -9.83
N MET A 284 -15.59 -10.05 -8.72
CA MET A 284 -15.42 -9.46 -7.40
C MET A 284 -14.22 -8.47 -7.34
N LEU A 285 -13.11 -8.78 -8.00
CA LEU A 285 -11.94 -7.90 -8.03
C LEU A 285 -12.22 -6.63 -8.83
N SER A 286 -12.95 -6.73 -9.94
CA SER A 286 -13.36 -5.61 -10.78
C SER A 286 -14.30 -4.66 -10.03
N GLU A 287 -15.29 -5.19 -9.31
CA GLU A 287 -16.16 -4.40 -8.43
C GLU A 287 -15.37 -3.65 -7.35
N LYS A 288 -14.42 -4.32 -6.68
CA LYS A 288 -13.58 -3.69 -5.66
C LYS A 288 -12.69 -2.59 -6.22
N VAL A 289 -12.13 -2.77 -7.42
CA VAL A 289 -11.32 -1.74 -8.10
C VAL A 289 -12.20 -0.56 -8.48
N ALA A 290 -13.36 -0.80 -9.10
CA ALA A 290 -14.33 0.22 -9.49
C ALA A 290 -14.79 1.04 -8.26
N GLY A 291 -15.22 0.36 -7.19
CA GLY A 291 -15.67 1.03 -5.96
C GLY A 291 -14.57 1.90 -5.31
N ARG A 292 -13.29 1.49 -5.39
CA ARG A 292 -12.17 2.32 -4.92
C ARG A 292 -11.90 3.53 -5.81
N LEU A 293 -12.03 3.39 -7.12
CA LEU A 293 -11.92 4.50 -8.08
C LEU A 293 -13.03 5.52 -7.84
N GLN A 294 -14.28 5.07 -7.75
CA GLN A 294 -15.46 5.90 -7.51
C GLN A 294 -15.36 6.65 -6.18
N LYS A 295 -14.95 5.95 -5.11
CA LYS A 295 -14.76 6.57 -3.78
C LYS A 295 -13.66 7.65 -3.79
N ALA A 296 -12.65 7.49 -4.64
CA ALA A 296 -11.56 8.46 -4.80
C ALA A 296 -11.88 9.57 -5.82
N GLY A 297 -13.02 9.55 -6.52
CA GLY A 297 -13.35 10.48 -7.59
C GLY A 297 -12.45 10.35 -8.83
N LEU A 298 -11.88 9.15 -9.05
CA LEU A 298 -10.93 8.86 -10.12
C LEU A 298 -11.55 7.98 -11.20
N ALA A 299 -11.07 8.13 -12.42
CA ALA A 299 -11.26 7.18 -13.51
C ALA A 299 -9.93 6.86 -14.17
N GLY A 300 -9.80 5.70 -14.82
CA GLY A 300 -8.55 5.29 -15.43
C GLY A 300 -8.73 4.69 -16.81
N GLN A 301 -7.65 4.64 -17.57
CA GLN A 301 -7.71 4.27 -18.99
C GLN A 301 -7.07 2.90 -19.29
N THR A 302 -6.09 2.45 -18.48
CA THR A 302 -5.41 1.19 -18.77
C THR A 302 -5.84 0.12 -17.75
N VAL A 303 -6.50 -0.93 -18.26
CA VAL A 303 -6.88 -2.10 -17.46
C VAL A 303 -5.77 -3.15 -17.56
N THR A 304 -5.41 -3.72 -16.44
CA THR A 304 -4.39 -4.78 -16.32
C THR A 304 -5.01 -5.99 -15.66
N PHE A 305 -4.84 -7.15 -16.27
CA PHE A 305 -5.04 -8.47 -15.67
C PHE A 305 -3.68 -9.08 -15.36
N GLN A 306 -3.50 -9.59 -14.15
CA GLN A 306 -2.24 -10.20 -13.75
C GLN A 306 -2.50 -11.48 -12.96
N VAL A 307 -1.56 -12.41 -13.09
CA VAL A 307 -1.59 -13.68 -12.36
C VAL A 307 -0.21 -14.02 -11.80
N LYS A 308 -0.21 -14.86 -10.80
CA LYS A 308 0.99 -15.50 -10.31
C LYS A 308 0.81 -17.01 -10.41
N SER A 309 1.79 -17.73 -10.97
CA SER A 309 1.78 -19.18 -11.05
C SER A 309 2.00 -19.85 -9.68
N ALA A 310 1.78 -21.15 -9.61
CA ALA A 310 2.13 -21.97 -8.44
C ALA A 310 3.61 -21.85 -8.07
N ASP A 311 4.49 -21.66 -9.07
CA ASP A 311 5.93 -21.47 -8.92
C ASP A 311 6.34 -20.04 -8.59
N PHE A 312 5.36 -19.14 -8.36
CA PHE A 312 5.51 -17.73 -8.03
C PHE A 312 5.99 -16.82 -9.18
N ASP A 313 6.00 -17.28 -10.41
CA ASP A 313 6.24 -16.44 -11.58
C ASP A 313 5.04 -15.52 -11.84
N ARG A 314 5.31 -14.27 -12.26
CA ARG A 314 4.28 -13.27 -12.55
C ARG A 314 4.10 -13.12 -14.05
N TYR A 315 2.83 -13.16 -14.46
CA TYR A 315 2.41 -12.90 -15.84
C TYR A 315 1.32 -11.84 -15.83
N SER A 316 1.31 -10.99 -16.86
CA SER A 316 0.28 -9.96 -16.99
C SER A 316 -0.01 -9.62 -18.44
N ARG A 317 -1.24 -9.14 -18.68
CA ARG A 317 -1.68 -8.49 -19.91
C ARG A 317 -2.38 -7.20 -19.54
N GLN A 318 -2.25 -6.20 -20.41
CA GLN A 318 -2.95 -4.93 -20.22
C GLN A 318 -3.41 -4.37 -21.57
N THR A 319 -4.45 -3.56 -21.53
CA THR A 319 -4.92 -2.79 -22.68
C THR A 319 -5.35 -1.39 -22.26
N THR A 320 -5.24 -0.46 -23.17
CA THR A 320 -5.69 0.93 -22.96
C THR A 320 -7.03 1.10 -23.67
N LEU A 321 -8.04 1.50 -22.92
CA LEU A 321 -9.38 1.77 -23.39
C LEU A 321 -9.41 3.10 -24.17
N SER A 322 -10.35 3.24 -25.10
CA SER A 322 -10.59 4.52 -25.78
C SER A 322 -11.05 5.60 -24.82
N ASN A 323 -11.89 5.24 -23.84
CA ASN A 323 -12.42 6.15 -22.82
C ASN A 323 -11.94 5.75 -21.43
N MET A 324 -11.86 6.73 -20.52
CA MET A 324 -11.59 6.47 -19.10
C MET A 324 -12.83 5.84 -18.45
N THR A 325 -12.60 4.90 -17.55
CA THR A 325 -13.67 4.22 -16.83
C THR A 325 -13.41 4.11 -15.34
N ASP A 326 -14.48 4.11 -14.56
CA ASP A 326 -14.59 3.70 -13.16
C ASP A 326 -15.75 2.69 -12.99
N ARG A 327 -16.27 2.15 -14.11
CA ARG A 327 -17.42 1.24 -14.13
C ARG A 327 -16.93 -0.20 -14.01
N ALA A 328 -17.55 -0.93 -13.08
CA ALA A 328 -17.19 -2.32 -12.80
C ALA A 328 -17.35 -3.21 -14.03
N GLU A 329 -18.45 -3.02 -14.79
CA GLU A 329 -18.78 -3.83 -15.96
C GLU A 329 -17.74 -3.69 -17.07
N GLU A 330 -17.22 -2.48 -17.31
CA GLU A 330 -16.20 -2.23 -18.33
C GLU A 330 -14.84 -2.77 -17.93
N ILE A 331 -14.49 -2.62 -16.65
CA ILE A 331 -13.25 -3.18 -16.07
C ILE A 331 -13.30 -4.69 -16.12
N GLU A 332 -14.42 -5.32 -15.73
CA GLU A 332 -14.63 -6.76 -15.77
C GLU A 332 -14.54 -7.32 -17.17
N ALA A 333 -15.33 -6.78 -18.11
CA ALA A 333 -15.33 -7.23 -19.51
C ALA A 333 -13.92 -7.20 -20.12
N THR A 334 -13.18 -6.13 -19.82
CA THR A 334 -11.80 -5.98 -20.28
C THR A 334 -10.86 -6.98 -19.57
N ALA A 335 -11.01 -7.17 -18.27
CA ALA A 335 -10.20 -8.12 -17.51
C ALA A 335 -10.44 -9.58 -17.96
N LEU A 336 -11.70 -9.95 -18.25
CA LEU A 336 -12.05 -11.26 -18.81
C LEU A 336 -11.43 -11.50 -20.18
N TYR A 337 -11.48 -10.50 -21.07
CA TYR A 337 -10.82 -10.56 -22.36
C TYR A 337 -9.32 -10.78 -22.25
N LEU A 338 -8.64 -10.03 -21.35
CA LEU A 338 -7.22 -10.18 -21.10
C LEU A 338 -6.87 -11.51 -20.43
N ALA A 339 -7.75 -12.01 -19.56
CA ALA A 339 -7.60 -13.29 -18.91
C ALA A 339 -7.68 -14.42 -19.93
N ASP A 340 -8.65 -14.38 -20.82
CA ASP A 340 -8.79 -15.38 -21.87
C ASP A 340 -7.55 -15.42 -22.78
N GLN A 341 -7.06 -14.27 -23.22
CA GLN A 341 -5.83 -14.20 -24.00
C GLN A 341 -4.60 -14.73 -23.28
N LEU A 342 -4.46 -14.46 -21.96
CA LEU A 342 -3.29 -14.86 -21.19
C LEU A 342 -3.33 -16.33 -20.82
N LEU A 343 -4.52 -16.84 -20.48
CA LEU A 343 -4.68 -18.19 -19.90
C LEU A 343 -5.07 -19.23 -20.94
N ASN A 344 -6.05 -18.90 -21.82
CA ASN A 344 -6.66 -19.85 -22.77
C ASN A 344 -6.23 -19.62 -24.23
N GLY A 345 -5.60 -18.49 -24.55
CA GLY A 345 -5.19 -18.14 -25.92
C GLY A 345 -4.16 -19.11 -26.50
N PRO A 346 -3.86 -19.00 -27.79
CA PRO A 346 -2.73 -19.70 -28.39
C PRO A 346 -1.45 -19.41 -27.59
N ASP A 347 -0.72 -20.42 -27.20
CA ASP A 347 0.41 -20.32 -26.25
C ASP A 347 0.04 -19.80 -24.84
N GLY A 348 -1.22 -19.92 -24.43
CA GLY A 348 -1.71 -19.56 -23.11
C GLY A 348 -1.06 -20.34 -21.98
N LEU A 349 -1.20 -19.86 -20.74
CA LEU A 349 -0.55 -20.49 -19.60
C LEU A 349 -1.10 -21.88 -19.31
N PHE A 350 -2.39 -22.13 -19.53
CA PHE A 350 -3.00 -23.45 -19.33
C PHE A 350 -2.54 -24.46 -20.38
N GLU A 351 -2.25 -24.02 -21.62
CA GLU A 351 -1.65 -24.90 -22.64
C GLU A 351 -0.25 -25.40 -22.24
N LYS A 352 0.48 -24.58 -21.48
CA LYS A 352 1.82 -24.88 -20.94
C LYS A 352 1.76 -25.67 -19.64
N GLY A 353 0.58 -26.06 -19.17
CA GLY A 353 0.37 -26.78 -17.91
C GLY A 353 0.66 -25.91 -16.65
N ILE A 354 0.63 -24.57 -16.80
CA ILE A 354 0.89 -23.65 -15.70
C ILE A 354 -0.40 -23.38 -14.93
N SER A 355 -0.45 -23.76 -13.65
CA SER A 355 -1.55 -23.46 -12.75
C SER A 355 -1.37 -22.08 -12.07
N ILE A 356 -2.48 -21.44 -11.73
CA ILE A 356 -2.54 -20.07 -11.25
C ILE A 356 -2.87 -20.04 -9.75
N ARG A 357 -1.99 -19.45 -8.98
CA ARG A 357 -2.08 -19.29 -7.53
C ARG A 357 -2.73 -17.97 -7.10
N LEU A 358 -2.64 -16.92 -7.92
CA LEU A 358 -3.13 -15.58 -7.59
C LEU A 358 -3.66 -14.91 -8.85
N ILE A 359 -4.78 -14.21 -8.69
CA ILE A 359 -5.37 -13.36 -9.72
C ILE A 359 -5.43 -11.93 -9.22
N GLY A 360 -5.16 -10.96 -10.10
CA GLY A 360 -5.26 -9.53 -9.84
C GLY A 360 -5.84 -8.76 -11.01
N VAL A 361 -6.62 -7.73 -10.67
CA VAL A 361 -7.17 -6.74 -11.62
C VAL A 361 -6.72 -5.36 -11.18
N GLY A 362 -6.33 -4.52 -12.11
CA GLY A 362 -5.88 -3.17 -11.84
C GLY A 362 -6.25 -2.18 -12.95
N VAL A 363 -6.34 -0.90 -12.55
CA VAL A 363 -6.57 0.22 -13.46
C VAL A 363 -5.51 1.28 -13.20
N SER A 364 -4.91 1.78 -14.26
CA SER A 364 -3.86 2.82 -14.21
C SER A 364 -4.14 3.95 -15.20
N ARG A 365 -3.23 4.93 -15.28
CA ARG A 365 -3.45 6.21 -15.97
C ARG A 365 -4.70 6.89 -15.42
N LEU A 366 -4.65 7.14 -14.10
CA LEU A 366 -5.77 7.71 -13.37
C LEU A 366 -5.83 9.23 -13.56
N THR A 367 -7.05 9.75 -13.66
CA THR A 367 -7.35 11.18 -13.72
C THR A 367 -8.60 11.47 -12.89
N GLU A 368 -8.71 12.68 -12.35
CA GLU A 368 -9.92 13.12 -11.66
C GLU A 368 -11.11 13.18 -12.63
N LYS A 369 -12.26 12.72 -12.19
CA LYS A 369 -13.48 12.63 -12.98
C LYS A 369 -13.94 13.98 -13.58
N GLN A 370 -13.62 15.08 -12.89
CA GLN A 370 -13.94 16.45 -13.33
C GLN A 370 -13.07 16.94 -14.50
N MET A 371 -11.91 16.30 -14.76
CA MET A 371 -11.01 16.64 -15.87
C MET A 371 -11.24 15.82 -17.15
N GLN A 372 -12.29 14.98 -17.19
CA GLN A 372 -12.62 14.26 -18.42
C GLN A 372 -13.10 15.27 -19.47
N GLN A 373 -12.25 15.54 -20.45
CA GLN A 373 -12.69 16.16 -21.69
C GLN A 373 -13.68 15.20 -22.36
N MET A 374 -14.97 15.50 -22.25
CA MET A 374 -15.99 14.71 -22.94
C MET A 374 -15.72 14.85 -24.45
N ASP A 375 -15.44 13.74 -25.11
CA ASP A 375 -15.44 13.68 -26.57
C ASP A 375 -16.86 14.06 -27.03
N LEU A 376 -16.92 15.08 -27.88
CA LEU A 376 -18.19 15.62 -28.37
C LEU A 376 -19.06 14.53 -29.07
N PHE A 377 -18.42 13.52 -29.62
CA PHE A 377 -19.07 12.37 -30.25
C PHE A 377 -19.63 11.40 -29.20
N ALA A 378 -18.89 11.10 -28.16
CA ALA A 378 -19.34 10.25 -27.04
C ALA A 378 -20.50 10.91 -26.26
N TRP A 379 -20.47 12.25 -26.11
CA TRP A 379 -21.58 13.01 -25.51
C TRP A 379 -22.85 12.97 -26.42
N ALA A 380 -22.68 13.08 -27.73
CA ALA A 380 -23.80 13.00 -28.68
C ALA A 380 -24.44 11.60 -28.70
N GLU A 381 -23.63 10.52 -28.69
CA GLU A 381 -24.11 9.13 -28.60
C GLU A 381 -24.80 8.82 -27.24
N GLN A 382 -24.27 9.30 -26.16
CA GLN A 382 -24.90 9.14 -24.83
C GLN A 382 -26.24 9.86 -24.75
N ASN A 383 -26.31 11.08 -25.21
CA ASN A 383 -27.58 11.83 -25.29
C ASN A 383 -28.62 11.14 -26.16
N GLU A 384 -28.22 10.62 -27.33
CA GLU A 384 -29.14 9.89 -28.22
C GLU A 384 -29.64 8.58 -27.57
N GLN A 385 -28.79 7.86 -26.83
CA GLN A 385 -29.20 6.68 -26.06
C GLN A 385 -30.12 7.01 -24.89
N GLU A 386 -29.87 8.08 -24.17
CA GLU A 386 -30.76 8.55 -23.09
C GLU A 386 -32.10 9.04 -23.59
N GLU A 387 -32.12 9.75 -24.74
CA GLU A 387 -33.38 10.13 -25.38
C GLU A 387 -34.19 8.92 -25.85
N LYS A 388 -33.55 7.94 -26.47
CA LYS A 388 -34.20 6.67 -26.85
C LYS A 388 -34.77 5.92 -25.63
N LYS A 389 -34.05 5.86 -24.50
CA LYS A 389 -34.54 5.29 -23.26
C LYS A 389 -35.71 6.06 -22.66
N ARG A 390 -35.68 7.41 -22.67
CA ARG A 390 -36.78 8.26 -22.23
C ARG A 390 -38.03 8.11 -23.11
N GLN A 391 -37.87 8.03 -24.44
CA GLN A 391 -38.97 7.80 -25.35
C GLN A 391 -39.60 6.41 -25.18
N ALA A 392 -38.77 5.37 -24.99
CA ALA A 392 -39.26 4.02 -24.72
C ALA A 392 -40.00 3.92 -23.37
N ALA A 393 -39.53 4.61 -22.34
CA ALA A 393 -40.20 4.67 -21.02
C ALA A 393 -41.54 5.42 -21.11
N LYS A 394 -41.60 6.55 -21.88
CA LYS A 394 -42.85 7.29 -22.10
C LYS A 394 -43.86 6.46 -22.91
N ALA A 395 -43.42 5.75 -23.94
CA ALA A 395 -44.28 4.87 -24.74
C ALA A 395 -44.83 3.69 -23.91
N ARG A 396 -44.01 3.10 -23.05
CA ARG A 396 -44.44 2.04 -22.11
C ARG A 396 -45.49 2.57 -21.13
N GLN A 397 -45.27 3.77 -20.55
CA GLN A 397 -46.21 4.40 -19.65
C GLN A 397 -47.55 4.77 -20.31
N ALA A 398 -47.50 5.26 -21.56
CA ALA A 398 -48.70 5.56 -22.34
C ALA A 398 -49.52 4.29 -22.64
N LYS A 399 -48.85 3.16 -23.00
CA LYS A 399 -49.53 1.86 -23.16
C LYS A 399 -50.15 1.35 -21.89
N LEU A 400 -49.48 1.54 -20.77
CA LEU A 400 -50.01 1.13 -19.44
C LEU A 400 -51.25 1.94 -19.08
N ASN A 401 -51.23 3.26 -19.27
CA ASN A 401 -52.34 4.14 -19.02
C ASN A 401 -53.54 3.80 -19.91
N ALA A 402 -53.32 3.58 -21.19
CA ALA A 402 -54.38 3.15 -22.16
C ALA A 402 -55.01 1.81 -21.76
N MET A 403 -54.22 0.84 -21.31
CA MET A 403 -54.72 -0.44 -20.78
C MET A 403 -55.57 -0.22 -19.52
N MET A 404 -55.11 0.61 -18.59
CA MET A 404 -55.84 0.93 -17.35
C MET A 404 -57.18 1.60 -17.66
N ASP A 405 -57.22 2.58 -18.62
CA ASP A 405 -58.41 3.25 -19.05
C ASP A 405 -59.39 2.28 -19.72
N GLN A 406 -58.91 1.35 -20.50
CA GLN A 406 -59.73 0.33 -21.18
C GLN A 406 -60.32 -0.67 -20.16
N ILE A 407 -59.58 -1.06 -19.12
CA ILE A 407 -60.07 -1.94 -18.04
C ILE A 407 -61.10 -1.19 -17.18
N ASN A 408 -60.79 0.06 -16.78
CA ASN A 408 -61.71 0.88 -15.97
C ASN A 408 -62.99 1.25 -16.75
N GLY A 409 -62.91 1.43 -18.06
CA GLY A 409 -64.09 1.64 -18.94
C GLY A 409 -65.00 0.42 -19.09
N ARG A 410 -64.43 -0.82 -19.04
CA ARG A 410 -65.21 -2.08 -19.12
C ARG A 410 -65.80 -2.56 -17.82
N PHE A 411 -65.11 -2.32 -16.70
CA PHE A 411 -65.48 -2.92 -15.42
C PHE A 411 -65.82 -1.92 -14.31
N GLY A 412 -65.95 -0.63 -14.64
CA GLY A 412 -66.27 0.45 -13.72
C GLY A 412 -65.03 1.20 -13.19
N GLY A 413 -65.21 2.55 -13.02
CA GLY A 413 -64.11 3.42 -12.59
C GLY A 413 -63.49 3.03 -11.26
N GLY A 414 -62.21 2.83 -11.24
CA GLY A 414 -61.44 2.48 -10.01
C GLY A 414 -61.09 1.00 -9.84
N THR A 415 -61.42 0.13 -10.85
CA THR A 415 -61.12 -1.30 -10.85
C THR A 415 -59.62 -1.57 -10.84
N VAL A 416 -58.82 -0.70 -11.48
CA VAL A 416 -57.33 -0.76 -11.46
C VAL A 416 -56.82 0.63 -11.10
N LYS A 417 -56.01 0.73 -10.02
CA LYS A 417 -55.31 1.93 -9.59
C LYS A 417 -53.81 1.74 -9.75
N LYS A 418 -53.10 2.86 -10.01
CA LYS A 418 -51.67 2.88 -10.03
C LYS A 418 -51.16 2.59 -8.63
N GLY A 419 -50.34 1.54 -8.44
CA GLY A 419 -49.68 1.31 -7.17
C GLY A 419 -48.68 2.43 -6.88
N GLU A 420 -48.59 2.85 -5.63
CA GLU A 420 -47.56 3.80 -5.15
C GLU A 420 -46.17 3.24 -5.25
#